data_919c257318ed18dfeab93c740fab33da
#
_entry.id   919c257318ed18dfeab93c740fab33da
#
_cell.length_a   1.000
_cell.length_b   1.000
_cell.length_c   1.000
_cell.angle_alpha   90.00
_cell.angle_beta   90.00
_cell.angle_gamma   90.00
#
_symmetry.space_group_name_H-M   'P 1'
#
loop_
_entity.id
_entity.type
_entity.pdbx_description
1 polymer ?
#
loop_
_entity_poly.entity_id
_entity_poly.type
_entity_poly.pdbx_seq_one_letter_code
_entity_poly.pdbx_strand_id
1 'polypeptide(L)'
;MKKNKTKIDRSIDTDVLGFQVRESYKAARTNIAYSILKKGCKKVAFTSSTKSEGKTVTSINVASALAQQVGTKVLVIECDLRRPRVNTALKIEPTPGLTNYLNEECALEDIIKDTKIDNLKAIAYGAIPPNPSELLASEAMADLIKKEYDYIIFDTPPVGIVIDAVPILKASDGVVIVARNNSTTYPELAKTVETVERTDAKIIGVILNRVKPQETRKGKGYYSRYGGYYSSSTKD
;
A
#
# COMPACT_ATOMS: atom_id res chain seq x y z
N MET A 1 24.25 16.07 28.91
CA MET A 1 23.70 16.53 27.61
C MET A 1 22.75 15.48 27.08
N LYS A 2 21.41 15.69 27.19
CA LYS A 2 20.40 14.80 26.63
C LYS A 2 20.33 15.05 25.11
N LYS A 3 20.73 14.07 24.29
CA LYS A 3 20.53 14.12 22.84
C LYS A 3 19.02 14.16 22.56
N ASN A 4 18.51 15.32 22.11
CA ASN A 4 17.19 15.44 21.53
C ASN A 4 17.12 14.48 20.32
N LYS A 5 16.47 13.33 20.50
CA LYS A 5 16.04 12.49 19.37
C LYS A 5 14.92 13.26 18.68
N THR A 6 15.24 13.98 17.60
CA THR A 6 14.23 14.53 16.68
C THR A 6 13.29 13.40 16.31
N LYS A 7 12.01 13.53 16.67
CA LYS A 7 10.96 12.60 16.20
C LYS A 7 10.93 12.73 14.68
N ILE A 8 11.38 11.69 13.98
CA ILE A 8 11.28 11.62 12.53
C ILE A 8 9.78 11.62 12.21
N ASP A 9 9.33 12.66 11.54
CA ASP A 9 7.95 12.69 11.00
C ASP A 9 7.83 11.52 10.01
N ARG A 10 6.94 10.58 10.31
CA ARG A 10 6.69 9.37 9.51
C ARG A 10 5.47 9.51 8.62
N SER A 11 4.90 10.70 8.55
CA SER A 11 3.79 10.97 7.63
C SER A 11 4.25 10.90 6.19
N ILE A 12 3.35 10.47 5.32
CA ILE A 12 3.57 10.49 3.88
C ILE A 12 3.05 11.83 3.38
N ASP A 13 3.99 12.66 2.93
CA ASP A 13 3.69 13.89 2.21
C ASP A 13 4.04 13.64 0.73
N THR A 14 3.02 13.45 -0.08
CA THR A 14 3.18 13.15 -1.51
C THR A 14 3.76 14.33 -2.28
N ASP A 15 3.64 15.55 -1.77
CA ASP A 15 4.14 16.76 -2.43
C ASP A 15 5.66 16.92 -2.26
N VAL A 16 6.24 16.29 -1.24
CA VAL A 16 7.69 16.30 -0.97
C VAL A 16 8.44 15.21 -1.74
N LEU A 17 7.72 14.25 -2.35
CA LEU A 17 8.38 13.21 -3.13
C LEU A 17 9.09 13.79 -4.35
N GLY A 18 10.36 13.43 -4.54
CA GLY A 18 11.11 13.80 -5.75
C GLY A 18 10.43 13.25 -7.02
N PHE A 19 10.62 13.94 -8.14
CA PHE A 19 10.00 13.62 -9.43
C PHE A 19 10.12 12.13 -9.82
N GLN A 20 11.32 11.54 -9.70
CA GLN A 20 11.56 10.13 -10.04
C GLN A 20 10.72 9.16 -9.21
N VAL A 21 10.54 9.44 -7.92
CA VAL A 21 9.74 8.61 -7.01
C VAL A 21 8.26 8.69 -7.37
N ARG A 22 7.75 9.89 -7.68
CA ARG A 22 6.37 10.06 -8.14
C ARG A 22 6.12 9.29 -9.44
N GLU A 23 7.01 9.39 -10.41
CA GLU A 23 6.89 8.67 -11.68
C GLU A 23 6.94 7.14 -11.48
N SER A 24 7.73 6.64 -10.53
CA SER A 24 7.77 5.22 -10.20
C SER A 24 6.42 4.73 -9.64
N TYR A 25 5.74 5.52 -8.79
CA TYR A 25 4.41 5.16 -8.29
C TYR A 25 3.32 5.29 -9.37
N LYS A 26 3.42 6.25 -10.29
CA LYS A 26 2.55 6.32 -11.46
C LYS A 26 2.72 5.10 -12.38
N ALA A 27 3.95 4.64 -12.58
CA ALA A 27 4.21 3.41 -13.34
C ALA A 27 3.63 2.18 -12.63
N ALA A 28 3.81 2.05 -11.31
CA ALA A 28 3.22 0.98 -10.51
C ALA A 28 1.67 0.99 -10.61
N ARG A 29 1.04 2.16 -10.47
CA ARG A 29 -0.41 2.36 -10.68
C ARG A 29 -0.85 1.84 -12.04
N THR A 30 -0.14 2.23 -13.10
CA THR A 30 -0.47 1.84 -14.47
C THR A 30 -0.39 0.32 -14.63
N ASN A 31 0.68 -0.30 -14.14
CA ASN A 31 0.84 -1.76 -14.18
C ASN A 31 -0.28 -2.48 -13.43
N ILE A 32 -0.67 -2.02 -12.24
CA ILE A 32 -1.79 -2.57 -11.46
C ILE A 32 -3.10 -2.46 -12.26
N ALA A 33 -3.39 -1.28 -12.84
CA ALA A 33 -4.60 -1.05 -13.61
C ALA A 33 -4.74 -2.01 -14.79
N TYR A 34 -3.64 -2.30 -15.50
CA TYR A 34 -3.61 -3.25 -16.62
C TYR A 34 -3.56 -4.72 -16.22
N SER A 35 -3.08 -5.04 -15.01
CA SER A 35 -3.01 -6.43 -14.53
C SER A 35 -4.36 -6.97 -14.06
N ILE A 36 -5.33 -6.08 -13.74
CA ILE A 36 -6.65 -6.44 -13.26
C ILE A 36 -7.70 -5.96 -14.26
N LEU A 37 -8.05 -6.85 -15.20
CA LEU A 37 -9.02 -6.60 -16.28
C LEU A 37 -10.45 -6.88 -15.81
N LYS A 38 -10.88 -6.24 -14.72
CA LYS A 38 -12.19 -6.41 -14.10
C LYS A 38 -12.97 -5.10 -14.17
N LYS A 39 -14.29 -5.17 -14.38
CA LYS A 39 -15.22 -4.04 -14.21
C LYS A 39 -15.54 -3.87 -12.72
N GLY A 40 -15.82 -2.63 -12.31
CA GLY A 40 -16.14 -2.28 -10.91
C GLY A 40 -14.93 -2.25 -10.00
N CYS A 41 -15.16 -2.39 -8.70
CA CYS A 41 -14.15 -2.26 -7.66
C CYS A 41 -13.02 -3.28 -7.81
N LYS A 42 -11.77 -2.79 -7.81
CA LYS A 42 -10.55 -3.61 -7.85
C LYS A 42 -9.92 -3.65 -6.47
N LYS A 43 -9.73 -4.85 -5.94
CA LYS A 43 -9.18 -5.11 -4.61
C LYS A 43 -7.72 -5.54 -4.73
N VAL A 44 -6.79 -4.76 -4.18
CA VAL A 44 -5.34 -5.01 -4.30
C VAL A 44 -4.71 -5.11 -2.92
N ALA A 45 -4.12 -6.26 -2.61
CA ALA A 45 -3.39 -6.46 -1.37
C ALA A 45 -1.88 -6.20 -1.55
N PHE A 46 -1.29 -5.52 -0.59
CA PHE A 46 0.15 -5.31 -0.50
C PHE A 46 0.71 -6.11 0.67
N THR A 47 1.64 -7.01 0.37
CA THR A 47 2.35 -7.82 1.37
C THR A 47 3.86 -7.78 1.14
N SER A 48 4.63 -8.50 1.96
CA SER A 48 6.09 -8.55 1.86
C SER A 48 6.65 -9.82 2.47
N SER A 49 7.95 -10.10 2.25
CA SER A 49 8.64 -11.24 2.85
C SER A 49 8.88 -11.01 4.34
N THR A 50 9.34 -9.80 4.71
CA THR A 50 9.71 -9.46 6.07
C THR A 50 9.17 -8.08 6.48
N LYS A 51 9.39 -7.73 7.75
CA LYS A 51 9.04 -6.40 8.28
C LYS A 51 9.95 -5.31 7.70
N SER A 52 9.43 -4.09 7.65
CA SER A 52 10.18 -2.88 7.27
C SER A 52 10.68 -2.85 5.80
N GLU A 53 10.05 -3.61 4.91
CA GLU A 53 10.30 -3.55 3.46
C GLU A 53 9.63 -2.35 2.78
N GLY A 54 8.72 -1.66 3.51
CA GLY A 54 8.07 -0.44 3.06
C GLY A 54 6.69 -0.64 2.47
N LYS A 55 6.00 -1.75 2.81
CA LYS A 55 4.62 -2.04 2.38
C LYS A 55 3.69 -0.84 2.50
N THR A 56 3.47 -0.38 3.75
CA THR A 56 2.55 0.72 4.07
C THR A 56 2.87 1.99 3.28
N VAL A 57 4.15 2.36 3.17
CA VAL A 57 4.56 3.53 2.37
C VAL A 57 4.23 3.30 0.90
N THR A 58 4.48 2.11 0.39
CA THR A 58 4.24 1.75 -1.02
C THR A 58 2.74 1.69 -1.31
N SER A 59 1.95 1.02 -0.46
CA SER A 59 0.49 0.89 -0.63
C SER A 59 -0.20 2.25 -0.65
N ILE A 60 0.14 3.14 0.28
CA ILE A 60 -0.43 4.48 0.35
C ILE A 60 -0.01 5.36 -0.84
N ASN A 61 1.26 5.33 -1.27
CA ASN A 61 1.69 6.12 -2.43
C ASN A 61 1.08 5.61 -3.74
N VAL A 62 0.89 4.31 -3.89
CA VAL A 62 0.14 3.74 -5.04
C VAL A 62 -1.32 4.16 -4.96
N ALA A 63 -1.95 4.08 -3.78
CA ALA A 63 -3.32 4.53 -3.57
C ALA A 63 -3.49 6.03 -3.89
N SER A 64 -2.54 6.87 -3.45
CA SER A 64 -2.51 8.29 -3.80
C SER A 64 -2.39 8.51 -5.31
N ALA A 65 -1.51 7.77 -5.99
CA ALA A 65 -1.37 7.85 -7.43
C ALA A 65 -2.63 7.39 -8.19
N LEU A 66 -3.41 6.44 -7.64
CA LEU A 66 -4.71 6.03 -8.16
C LEU A 66 -5.77 7.13 -7.95
N ALA A 67 -5.84 7.71 -6.75
CA ALA A 67 -6.80 8.75 -6.39
C ALA A 67 -6.62 10.06 -7.20
N GLN A 68 -5.43 10.31 -7.74
CA GLN A 68 -5.16 11.42 -8.65
C GLN A 68 -5.80 11.26 -10.04
N GLN A 69 -6.33 10.08 -10.39
CA GLN A 69 -7.07 9.89 -11.64
C GLN A 69 -8.48 10.48 -11.51
N VAL A 70 -8.90 11.19 -12.53
CA VAL A 70 -10.23 11.85 -12.55
C VAL A 70 -11.34 10.81 -12.31
N GLY A 71 -12.21 11.09 -11.36
CA GLY A 71 -13.36 10.25 -11.04
C GLY A 71 -13.04 8.95 -10.30
N THR A 72 -11.79 8.74 -9.86
CA THR A 72 -11.37 7.51 -9.17
C THR A 72 -11.45 7.68 -7.66
N LYS A 73 -12.26 6.87 -6.99
CA LYS A 73 -12.38 6.81 -5.52
C LYS A 73 -11.58 5.63 -4.98
N VAL A 74 -10.70 5.89 -4.01
CA VAL A 74 -9.81 4.88 -3.44
C VAL A 74 -10.02 4.78 -1.93
N LEU A 75 -10.06 3.55 -1.41
CA LEU A 75 -10.06 3.24 0.01
C LEU A 75 -8.80 2.47 0.38
N VAL A 76 -8.05 2.94 1.38
CA VAL A 76 -6.96 2.17 2.01
C VAL A 76 -7.46 1.56 3.30
N ILE A 77 -7.22 0.28 3.51
CA ILE A 77 -7.61 -0.44 4.73
C ILE A 77 -6.35 -1.00 5.40
N GLU A 78 -6.17 -0.65 6.67
CA GLU A 78 -5.12 -1.22 7.52
C GLU A 78 -5.48 -2.64 7.95
N CYS A 79 -4.80 -3.61 7.39
CA CYS A 79 -4.95 -5.03 7.74
C CYS A 79 -3.70 -5.59 8.46
N ASP A 80 -2.64 -4.80 8.68
CA ASP A 80 -1.53 -5.19 9.57
C ASP A 80 -1.89 -4.84 11.03
N LEU A 81 -2.86 -5.57 11.59
CA LEU A 81 -3.39 -5.33 12.94
C LEU A 81 -2.34 -5.60 14.05
N ARG A 82 -1.19 -6.22 13.72
CA ARG A 82 -0.09 -6.43 14.66
C ARG A 82 0.84 -5.25 14.76
N ARG A 83 1.07 -4.54 13.65
CA ARG A 83 1.98 -3.39 13.56
C ARG A 83 1.42 -2.30 12.65
N PRO A 84 0.27 -1.73 13.00
CA PRO A 84 -0.43 -0.76 12.17
C PRO A 84 0.41 0.50 11.95
N ARG A 85 0.32 1.07 10.76
CA ARG A 85 1.09 2.25 10.35
C ARG A 85 0.30 3.22 9.46
N VAL A 86 -0.82 2.80 8.88
CA VAL A 86 -1.62 3.63 7.99
C VAL A 86 -2.08 4.89 8.70
N ASN A 87 -2.56 4.77 9.94
CA ASN A 87 -3.01 5.91 10.73
C ASN A 87 -1.91 6.97 10.93
N THR A 88 -0.69 6.53 11.28
CA THR A 88 0.45 7.43 11.46
C THR A 88 0.90 8.04 10.13
N ALA A 89 0.89 7.25 9.06
CA ALA A 89 1.33 7.68 7.73
C ALA A 89 0.37 8.71 7.10
N LEU A 90 -0.93 8.56 7.30
CA LEU A 90 -1.98 9.45 6.78
C LEU A 90 -2.41 10.53 7.78
N LYS A 91 -1.89 10.51 9.01
CA LYS A 91 -2.26 11.45 10.11
C LYS A 91 -3.77 11.43 10.40
N ILE A 92 -4.35 10.23 10.48
CA ILE A 92 -5.74 10.01 10.85
C ILE A 92 -5.84 9.37 12.24
N GLU A 93 -7.00 9.54 12.90
CA GLU A 93 -7.25 8.90 14.18
C GLU A 93 -7.36 7.39 14.05
N PRO A 94 -6.74 6.61 14.96
CA PRO A 94 -6.76 5.15 14.89
C PRO A 94 -8.11 4.54 15.26
N THR A 95 -8.92 5.22 16.10
CA THR A 95 -10.21 4.73 16.64
C THR A 95 -11.34 5.73 16.39
N PRO A 96 -12.60 5.27 16.19
CA PRO A 96 -12.93 3.89 15.86
C PRO A 96 -12.27 3.48 14.54
N GLY A 97 -11.95 2.20 14.40
CA GLY A 97 -11.26 1.66 13.23
C GLY A 97 -11.77 0.26 12.86
N LEU A 98 -11.02 -0.43 12.02
CA LEU A 98 -11.40 -1.70 11.44
C LEU A 98 -11.88 -2.72 12.50
N THR A 99 -11.13 -2.91 13.58
CA THR A 99 -11.48 -3.89 14.62
C THR A 99 -12.75 -3.54 15.37
N ASN A 100 -13.05 -2.25 15.57
CA ASN A 100 -14.30 -1.83 16.19
C ASN A 100 -15.51 -2.22 15.32
N TYR A 101 -15.42 -1.98 14.02
CA TYR A 101 -16.45 -2.39 13.08
C TYR A 101 -16.61 -3.91 12.99
N LEU A 102 -15.49 -4.65 12.88
CA LEU A 102 -15.53 -6.12 12.80
C LEU A 102 -16.04 -6.79 14.08
N ASN A 103 -15.99 -6.10 15.23
CA ASN A 103 -16.58 -6.53 16.50
C ASN A 103 -18.02 -5.98 16.70
N GLU A 104 -18.62 -5.34 15.68
CA GLU A 104 -19.96 -4.75 15.74
C GLU A 104 -20.12 -3.64 16.81
N GLU A 105 -19.02 -2.95 17.15
CA GLU A 105 -19.01 -1.87 18.15
C GLU A 105 -19.41 -0.50 17.55
N CYS A 106 -19.40 -0.36 16.23
CA CYS A 106 -19.74 0.90 15.53
C CYS A 106 -20.16 0.63 14.07
N ALA A 107 -20.77 1.64 13.44
CA ALA A 107 -21.15 1.56 12.03
C ALA A 107 -19.92 1.71 11.10
N LEU A 108 -20.07 1.27 9.85
CA LEU A 108 -18.99 1.37 8.86
C LEU A 108 -18.62 2.83 8.55
N GLU A 109 -19.58 3.71 8.54
CA GLU A 109 -19.42 5.13 8.29
C GLU A 109 -18.52 5.81 9.34
N ASP A 110 -18.54 5.32 10.59
CA ASP A 110 -17.74 5.86 11.69
C ASP A 110 -16.24 5.60 11.52
N ILE A 111 -15.87 4.52 10.84
CA ILE A 111 -14.48 4.09 10.67
C ILE A 111 -13.83 4.59 9.39
N ILE A 112 -14.61 5.06 8.40
CA ILE A 112 -14.08 5.61 7.15
C ILE A 112 -13.63 7.04 7.39
N LYS A 113 -12.32 7.29 7.35
CA LYS A 113 -11.73 8.60 7.61
C LYS A 113 -11.33 9.30 6.31
N ASP A 114 -11.58 10.60 6.27
CA ASP A 114 -11.02 11.46 5.23
C ASP A 114 -9.50 11.61 5.42
N THR A 115 -8.80 11.74 4.32
CA THR A 115 -7.35 11.99 4.33
C THR A 115 -7.07 13.37 3.73
N LYS A 116 -5.81 13.82 3.79
CA LYS A 116 -5.36 15.05 3.11
C LYS A 116 -5.22 14.89 1.60
N ILE A 117 -5.46 13.70 1.08
CA ILE A 117 -5.33 13.37 -0.34
C ILE A 117 -6.74 13.27 -0.92
N ASP A 118 -7.04 14.09 -1.91
CA ASP A 118 -8.34 14.11 -2.57
C ASP A 118 -8.69 12.73 -3.14
N ASN A 119 -9.96 12.33 -3.01
CA ASN A 119 -10.49 11.03 -3.45
C ASN A 119 -9.88 9.79 -2.78
N LEU A 120 -9.07 9.98 -1.71
CA LEU A 120 -8.51 8.91 -0.91
C LEU A 120 -9.11 8.94 0.49
N LYS A 121 -9.83 7.88 0.85
CA LYS A 121 -10.27 7.61 2.22
C LYS A 121 -9.47 6.46 2.82
N ALA A 122 -9.47 6.35 4.14
CA ALA A 122 -8.76 5.29 4.82
C ALA A 122 -9.51 4.76 6.03
N ILE A 123 -9.30 3.48 6.34
CA ILE A 123 -9.74 2.82 7.57
C ILE A 123 -8.49 2.44 8.35
N ALA A 124 -8.37 2.98 9.56
CA ALA A 124 -7.31 2.64 10.50
C ALA A 124 -7.63 1.33 11.25
N TYR A 125 -6.69 0.84 12.05
CA TYR A 125 -6.80 -0.49 12.68
C TYR A 125 -7.86 -0.58 13.81
N GLY A 126 -8.10 0.48 14.59
CA GLY A 126 -8.93 0.44 15.78
C GLY A 126 -8.15 0.02 17.04
N ALA A 127 -8.52 -1.10 17.66
CA ALA A 127 -7.77 -1.75 18.73
C ALA A 127 -6.91 -2.90 18.17
N ILE A 128 -5.83 -3.26 18.85
CA ILE A 128 -5.00 -4.42 18.48
C ILE A 128 -5.68 -5.69 19.02
N PRO A 129 -6.20 -6.58 18.15
CA PRO A 129 -6.92 -7.76 18.60
C PRO A 129 -5.97 -8.91 18.92
N PRO A 130 -6.38 -9.86 19.76
CA PRO A 130 -5.61 -11.08 20.05
C PRO A 130 -5.58 -12.05 18.86
N ASN A 131 -6.61 -12.05 18.01
CA ASN A 131 -6.84 -13.00 16.91
C ASN A 131 -7.06 -12.28 15.55
N PRO A 132 -6.04 -11.59 14.98
CA PRO A 132 -6.20 -10.82 13.77
C PRO A 132 -6.72 -11.63 12.56
N SER A 133 -6.25 -12.86 12.39
CA SER A 133 -6.60 -13.71 11.26
C SER A 133 -8.09 -14.04 11.19
N GLU A 134 -8.71 -14.33 12.34
CA GLU A 134 -10.13 -14.66 12.44
C GLU A 134 -11.00 -13.44 12.12
N LEU A 135 -10.65 -12.27 12.67
CA LEU A 135 -11.36 -11.03 12.37
C LEU A 135 -11.30 -10.67 10.89
N LEU A 136 -10.12 -10.81 10.27
CA LEU A 136 -9.95 -10.53 8.84
C LEU A 136 -10.64 -11.56 7.92
N ALA A 137 -11.03 -12.74 8.45
CA ALA A 137 -11.79 -13.76 7.75
C ALA A 137 -13.31 -13.67 7.98
N SER A 138 -13.80 -12.71 8.79
CA SER A 138 -15.19 -12.58 9.16
C SER A 138 -16.12 -12.18 8.00
N GLU A 139 -17.42 -12.47 8.15
CA GLU A 139 -18.45 -12.00 7.20
C GLU A 139 -18.53 -10.48 7.18
N ALA A 140 -18.36 -9.81 8.31
CA ALA A 140 -18.30 -8.35 8.39
C ALA A 140 -17.19 -7.76 7.50
N MET A 141 -16.02 -8.41 7.45
CA MET A 141 -14.95 -8.01 6.51
C MET A 141 -15.34 -8.23 5.06
N ALA A 142 -16.04 -9.33 4.74
CA ALA A 142 -16.53 -9.60 3.40
C ALA A 142 -17.57 -8.57 2.94
N ASP A 143 -18.43 -8.07 3.85
CA ASP A 143 -19.42 -7.03 3.56
C ASP A 143 -18.77 -5.65 3.40
N LEU A 144 -17.78 -5.32 4.21
CA LEU A 144 -17.03 -4.08 4.09
C LEU A 144 -16.43 -3.91 2.70
N ILE A 145 -15.83 -4.97 2.15
CA ILE A 145 -15.16 -4.92 0.86
C ILE A 145 -16.09 -4.93 -0.37
N LYS A 146 -17.42 -4.93 -0.16
CA LYS A 146 -18.42 -4.77 -1.23
C LYS A 146 -18.79 -3.30 -1.53
N LYS A 147 -18.19 -2.33 -0.82
CA LYS A 147 -18.52 -0.90 -0.95
C LYS A 147 -18.09 -0.28 -2.29
N GLU A 148 -18.73 0.83 -2.62
CA GLU A 148 -18.58 1.55 -3.90
C GLU A 148 -17.28 2.39 -3.94
N TYR A 149 -16.17 1.72 -4.18
CA TYR A 149 -14.89 2.32 -4.54
C TYR A 149 -14.41 1.74 -5.87
N ASP A 150 -13.61 2.50 -6.60
CA ASP A 150 -12.94 1.97 -7.80
C ASP A 150 -11.77 1.06 -7.41
N TYR A 151 -11.09 1.41 -6.30
CA TYR A 151 -10.02 0.62 -5.73
C TYR A 151 -10.14 0.51 -4.22
N ILE A 152 -9.92 -0.70 -3.70
CA ILE A 152 -9.67 -0.97 -2.28
C ILE A 152 -8.25 -1.50 -2.18
N ILE A 153 -7.41 -0.81 -1.41
CA ILE A 153 -5.99 -1.16 -1.18
C ILE A 153 -5.85 -1.68 0.24
N PHE A 154 -5.41 -2.90 0.39
CA PHE A 154 -5.14 -3.51 1.69
C PHE A 154 -3.65 -3.42 2.03
N ASP A 155 -3.31 -2.80 3.16
CA ASP A 155 -1.97 -2.90 3.75
C ASP A 155 -1.96 -4.08 4.72
N THR A 156 -1.36 -5.22 4.33
CA THR A 156 -1.41 -6.46 5.10
C THR A 156 -0.10 -6.72 5.84
N PRO A 157 -0.06 -7.58 6.87
CA PRO A 157 1.21 -7.99 7.46
C PRO A 157 2.10 -8.76 6.47
N PRO A 158 3.41 -8.91 6.76
CA PRO A 158 4.31 -9.70 5.91
C PRO A 158 3.89 -11.18 5.90
N VAL A 159 3.40 -11.67 4.77
CA VAL A 159 2.94 -13.07 4.65
C VAL A 159 4.09 -14.08 4.76
N GLY A 160 5.33 -13.64 4.53
CA GLY A 160 6.51 -14.47 4.80
C GLY A 160 6.78 -14.74 6.29
N ILE A 161 6.10 -14.02 7.22
CA ILE A 161 6.25 -14.17 8.66
C ILE A 161 4.97 -14.69 9.33
N VAL A 162 3.79 -14.14 8.96
CA VAL A 162 2.51 -14.44 9.61
C VAL A 162 1.43 -14.73 8.58
N ILE A 163 0.50 -15.61 8.94
CA ILE A 163 -0.59 -16.05 8.07
C ILE A 163 -1.81 -15.10 8.10
N ASP A 164 -1.81 -14.09 8.94
CA ASP A 164 -2.95 -13.17 9.12
C ASP A 164 -3.36 -12.47 7.82
N ALA A 165 -2.42 -12.32 6.87
CA ALA A 165 -2.71 -11.75 5.56
C ALA A 165 -3.58 -12.65 4.67
N VAL A 166 -3.56 -13.96 4.87
CA VAL A 166 -4.16 -14.96 3.95
C VAL A 166 -5.62 -14.70 3.63
N PRO A 167 -6.52 -14.40 4.59
CA PRO A 167 -7.92 -14.11 4.25
C PRO A 167 -8.06 -12.92 3.28
N ILE A 168 -7.25 -11.89 3.46
CA ILE A 168 -7.27 -10.68 2.61
C ILE A 168 -6.66 -10.97 1.24
N LEU A 169 -5.57 -11.75 1.18
CA LEU A 169 -4.97 -12.15 -0.10
C LEU A 169 -5.97 -12.91 -0.96
N LYS A 170 -6.70 -13.88 -0.38
CA LYS A 170 -7.77 -14.63 -1.05
C LYS A 170 -8.93 -13.75 -1.53
N ALA A 171 -9.29 -12.72 -0.78
CA ALA A 171 -10.37 -11.80 -1.11
C ALA A 171 -9.97 -10.73 -2.14
N SER A 172 -8.68 -10.67 -2.53
CA SER A 172 -8.13 -9.66 -3.43
C SER A 172 -8.15 -10.11 -4.90
N ASP A 173 -8.31 -9.15 -5.81
CA ASP A 173 -8.21 -9.38 -7.26
C ASP A 173 -6.75 -9.45 -7.74
N GLY A 174 -5.82 -8.97 -6.90
CA GLY A 174 -4.39 -9.01 -7.16
C GLY A 174 -3.56 -8.73 -5.93
N VAL A 175 -2.40 -9.37 -5.86
CA VAL A 175 -1.42 -9.22 -4.77
C VAL A 175 -0.14 -8.59 -5.32
N VAL A 176 0.32 -7.54 -4.67
CA VAL A 176 1.62 -6.91 -4.90
C VAL A 176 2.55 -7.27 -3.75
N ILE A 177 3.70 -7.85 -4.08
CA ILE A 177 4.75 -8.16 -3.10
C ILE A 177 5.73 -6.99 -3.09
N VAL A 178 5.96 -6.41 -1.91
CA VAL A 178 6.96 -5.35 -1.74
C VAL A 178 8.25 -5.99 -1.22
N ALA A 179 9.32 -5.87 -1.99
CA ALA A 179 10.67 -6.31 -1.63
C ALA A 179 11.57 -5.08 -1.43
N ARG A 180 12.53 -5.15 -0.51
CA ARG A 180 13.48 -4.08 -0.23
C ARG A 180 14.82 -4.36 -0.88
N ASN A 181 15.29 -3.44 -1.73
CA ASN A 181 16.59 -3.52 -2.34
C ASN A 181 17.72 -3.64 -1.30
N ASN A 182 18.67 -4.51 -1.54
CA ASN A 182 19.80 -4.83 -0.65
C ASN A 182 19.40 -5.34 0.75
N SER A 183 18.18 -5.89 0.90
CA SER A 183 17.69 -6.43 2.18
C SER A 183 16.92 -7.72 1.98
N THR A 184 15.91 -7.74 1.11
CA THR A 184 15.17 -8.96 0.76
C THR A 184 16.05 -9.84 -0.12
N THR A 185 16.32 -11.06 0.33
CA THR A 185 17.06 -12.04 -0.43
C THR A 185 16.17 -12.77 -1.44
N TYR A 186 16.78 -13.33 -2.49
CA TYR A 186 16.03 -14.12 -3.47
C TYR A 186 15.29 -15.32 -2.85
N PRO A 187 15.89 -16.12 -1.94
CA PRO A 187 15.17 -17.21 -1.27
C PRO A 187 13.97 -16.74 -0.44
N GLU A 188 14.08 -15.61 0.27
CA GLU A 188 12.96 -15.05 1.03
C GLU A 188 11.82 -14.61 0.11
N LEU A 189 12.14 -13.95 -1.01
CA LEU A 189 11.16 -13.55 -2.00
C LEU A 189 10.49 -14.78 -2.64
N ALA A 190 11.26 -15.78 -3.06
CA ALA A 190 10.75 -17.00 -3.66
C ALA A 190 9.79 -17.74 -2.71
N LYS A 191 10.16 -17.88 -1.43
CA LYS A 191 9.30 -18.47 -0.41
C LYS A 191 8.01 -17.66 -0.20
N THR A 192 8.08 -16.34 -0.29
CA THR A 192 6.90 -15.46 -0.18
C THR A 192 5.97 -15.64 -1.38
N VAL A 193 6.51 -15.71 -2.59
CA VAL A 193 5.76 -16.02 -3.82
C VAL A 193 5.04 -17.35 -3.65
N GLU A 194 5.75 -18.41 -3.28
CA GLU A 194 5.16 -19.74 -3.04
C GLU A 194 4.04 -19.70 -1.99
N THR A 195 4.25 -18.94 -0.90
CA THR A 195 3.23 -18.78 0.15
C THR A 195 1.97 -18.10 -0.37
N VAL A 196 2.10 -17.07 -1.20
CA VAL A 196 0.95 -16.39 -1.84
C VAL A 196 0.26 -17.32 -2.83
N GLU A 197 1.01 -18.01 -3.69
CA GLU A 197 0.45 -18.95 -4.69
C GLU A 197 -0.37 -20.07 -4.05
N ARG A 198 0.06 -20.59 -2.89
CA ARG A 198 -0.71 -21.59 -2.11
C ARG A 198 -2.07 -21.06 -1.60
N THR A 199 -2.31 -19.77 -1.65
CA THR A 199 -3.60 -19.17 -1.27
C THR A 199 -4.55 -19.00 -2.45
N ASP A 200 -4.16 -19.43 -3.65
CA ASP A 200 -4.86 -19.19 -4.92
C ASP A 200 -5.00 -17.69 -5.26
N ALA A 201 -4.30 -16.81 -4.56
CA ALA A 201 -4.30 -15.38 -4.83
C ALA A 201 -3.40 -15.04 -6.02
N LYS A 202 -3.88 -14.19 -6.92
CA LYS A 202 -3.16 -13.79 -8.12
C LYS A 202 -2.05 -12.78 -7.79
N ILE A 203 -0.78 -13.15 -7.91
CA ILE A 203 0.33 -12.20 -7.86
C ILE A 203 0.32 -11.37 -9.15
N ILE A 204 0.22 -10.03 -9.03
CA ILE A 204 0.22 -9.10 -10.17
C ILE A 204 1.56 -8.38 -10.33
N GLY A 205 2.48 -8.53 -9.40
CA GLY A 205 3.83 -8.02 -9.53
C GLY A 205 4.60 -7.89 -8.22
N VAL A 206 5.88 -7.54 -8.38
CA VAL A 206 6.79 -7.23 -7.27
C VAL A 206 7.24 -5.78 -7.40
N ILE A 207 7.16 -5.02 -6.32
CA ILE A 207 7.72 -3.67 -6.25
C ILE A 207 9.02 -3.71 -5.46
N LEU A 208 10.13 -3.41 -6.14
CA LEU A 208 11.44 -3.28 -5.50
C LEU A 208 11.57 -1.86 -4.92
N ASN A 209 11.48 -1.77 -3.60
CA ASN A 209 11.54 -0.51 -2.86
C ASN A 209 12.98 -0.13 -2.47
N ARG A 210 13.22 1.17 -2.24
CA ARG A 210 14.52 1.75 -1.83
C ARG A 210 15.67 1.49 -2.82
N VAL A 211 15.36 1.41 -4.09
CA VAL A 211 16.38 1.42 -5.14
C VAL A 211 17.03 2.80 -5.19
N LYS A 212 18.34 2.86 -5.01
CA LYS A 212 19.07 4.13 -5.19
C LYS A 212 19.06 4.48 -6.67
N PRO A 213 18.83 5.75 -7.05
CA PRO A 213 19.09 6.19 -8.41
C PRO A 213 20.54 5.81 -8.76
N GLN A 214 20.74 5.14 -9.89
CA GLN A 214 22.10 4.92 -10.36
C GLN A 214 22.69 6.30 -10.66
N GLU A 215 23.73 6.68 -9.94
CA GLU A 215 24.65 7.73 -10.39
C GLU A 215 25.28 7.23 -11.68
N THR A 216 24.72 7.62 -12.80
CA THR A 216 25.27 7.28 -14.11
C THR A 216 26.60 7.97 -14.25
N ARG A 217 27.70 7.26 -13.94
CA ARG A 217 29.01 7.60 -14.51
C ARG A 217 28.81 7.61 -16.02
N LYS A 218 28.81 8.83 -16.60
CA LYS A 218 28.89 9.17 -18.02
C LYS A 218 28.29 8.11 -18.97
N GLY A 219 27.04 8.28 -19.37
CA GLY A 219 26.54 7.66 -20.58
C GLY A 219 25.23 6.88 -20.41
N LYS A 220 24.14 7.51 -20.87
CA LYS A 220 22.90 6.87 -21.34
C LYS A 220 22.23 5.81 -20.46
N GLY A 221 21.76 6.16 -19.26
CA GLY A 221 20.76 5.39 -18.55
C GLY A 221 19.37 5.56 -19.16
N TYR A 222 18.57 4.51 -19.17
CA TYR A 222 17.21 4.45 -19.73
C TYR A 222 16.30 5.61 -19.27
N TYR A 223 16.56 6.19 -18.10
CA TYR A 223 15.82 7.32 -17.53
C TYR A 223 16.33 8.72 -17.96
N SER A 224 17.54 8.87 -18.47
CA SER A 224 18.04 10.17 -18.96
C SER A 224 17.40 10.60 -20.29
N ARG A 225 16.82 9.64 -21.01
CA ARG A 225 16.11 9.90 -22.28
C ARG A 225 14.76 10.59 -22.11
N TYR A 226 14.12 10.47 -20.94
CA TYR A 226 12.82 11.09 -20.66
C TYR A 226 12.93 12.44 -19.93
N GLY A 227 14.02 12.71 -19.20
CA GLY A 227 14.22 13.98 -18.49
C GLY A 227 14.49 15.17 -19.43
N GLY A 228 14.93 14.94 -20.66
CA GLY A 228 15.22 15.98 -21.64
C GLY A 228 14.00 16.59 -22.34
N TYR A 229 12.83 15.94 -22.26
CA TYR A 229 11.62 16.42 -22.95
C TYR A 229 10.87 17.54 -22.20
N TYR A 230 11.11 17.71 -20.91
CA TYR A 230 10.38 18.68 -20.07
C TYR A 230 11.18 19.92 -19.64
N SER A 231 12.47 19.99 -19.99
CA SER A 231 13.31 21.16 -19.64
C SER A 231 13.38 22.26 -20.73
N SER A 232 12.66 22.11 -21.84
CA SER A 232 12.72 23.07 -22.97
C SER A 232 11.51 23.98 -23.11
N SER A 233 10.61 24.10 -22.12
CA SER A 233 9.43 24.97 -22.21
C SER A 233 9.28 25.99 -21.07
N THR A 234 10.41 26.54 -20.58
CA THR A 234 10.39 27.77 -19.77
C THR A 234 11.59 28.65 -20.11
N LYS A 235 11.57 29.20 -21.29
CA LYS A 235 12.25 30.44 -21.70
C LYS A 235 11.46 30.99 -22.85
N ASP A 236 10.53 31.87 -22.51
CA ASP A 236 10.21 33.12 -23.17
C ASP A 236 9.21 33.87 -22.29
#